data_9315bb398bb6cfbc82ec49080526338c
#
_entry.id   9315bb398bb6cfbc82ec49080526338c
#
_cell.length_a   1.000
_cell.length_b   1.000
_cell.length_c   1.000
_cell.angle_alpha   90.00
_cell.angle_beta   90.00
_cell.angle_gamma   90.00
#
_symmetry.space_group_name_H-M   'P 1'
#
loop_
_entity.id
_entity.type
_entity.pdbx_description
1 polymer ?
#
loop_
_entity_poly.entity_id
_entity_poly.type
_entity_poly.pdbx_seq_one_letter_code
_entity_poly.pdbx_strand_id
1 'polypeptide(L)'
;MIEVEIDKDSGFCFGVVTAIESAERELGNTDTLYCLGDIVHNSLEVERLEHMGLHTIDHEGLSRLRDRKVLLRAHGEPPSTYALAKRNNITIIDATCPVVLRLQRKIHKCYQETRANNTQLVIYGKKGHAEVNGLVGQTEGTAIVIEKIEDLDRLDFTRAISLFSQTTKSLDGFKAVVAEIKQRMAEGVEFNYYDTICRQVANRLPNIKAFASSHDWVYFVAGRKSSNGKMLFEECRKANPNTLFISEVSEITEPLPEGVRRVGVCGATSTPKWLMEEVAGRSKELNASE
;
A
#
# COMPACT_ATOMS: atom_id res chain seq x y z
N MET A 1 17.79 4.81 32.63
CA MET A 1 17.57 5.58 31.38
C MET A 1 17.24 4.59 30.27
N ILE A 2 16.14 4.77 29.54
CA ILE A 2 15.75 3.91 28.42
C ILE A 2 16.47 4.36 27.14
N GLU A 3 16.77 3.41 26.26
CA GLU A 3 17.23 3.65 24.91
C GLU A 3 16.03 3.50 23.95
N VAL A 4 15.72 4.52 23.14
CA VAL A 4 14.61 4.48 22.18
C VAL A 4 15.18 4.54 20.78
N GLU A 5 14.93 3.48 19.98
CA GLU A 5 15.36 3.33 18.60
C GLU A 5 14.15 3.36 17.66
N ILE A 6 14.25 4.14 16.58
CA ILE A 6 13.26 4.13 15.50
C ILE A 6 13.79 3.25 14.36
N ASP A 7 12.98 2.27 13.93
CA ASP A 7 13.33 1.39 12.81
C ASP A 7 13.53 2.19 11.52
N LYS A 8 14.72 2.11 10.96
CA LYS A 8 15.14 2.85 9.76
C LYS A 8 14.36 2.46 8.50
N ASP A 9 13.90 1.21 8.48
CA ASP A 9 13.09 0.68 7.37
C ASP A 9 11.61 0.98 7.55
N SER A 10 11.17 1.54 8.69
CA SER A 10 9.80 1.92 8.98
C SER A 10 9.40 3.27 8.37
N GLY A 11 8.10 3.45 8.13
CA GLY A 11 7.55 4.66 7.55
C GLY A 11 7.15 4.51 6.09
N PHE A 12 6.82 5.64 5.48
CA PHE A 12 6.35 5.69 4.10
C PHE A 12 7.30 5.02 3.13
N CYS A 13 6.76 4.18 2.26
CA CYS A 13 7.53 3.69 1.13
C CYS A 13 7.78 4.82 0.11
N PHE A 14 8.77 4.65 -0.75
CA PHE A 14 9.13 5.63 -1.79
C PHE A 14 7.92 6.15 -2.58
N GLY A 15 7.00 5.26 -2.98
CA GLY A 15 5.82 5.69 -3.75
C GLY A 15 4.89 6.60 -2.97
N VAL A 16 4.73 6.39 -1.66
CA VAL A 16 3.92 7.26 -0.79
C VAL A 16 4.63 8.60 -0.57
N VAL A 17 5.94 8.57 -0.29
CA VAL A 17 6.74 9.80 -0.13
C VAL A 17 6.62 10.69 -1.36
N THR A 18 6.81 10.13 -2.56
CA THR A 18 6.70 10.89 -3.82
C THR A 18 5.30 11.51 -4.01
N ALA A 19 4.25 10.80 -3.61
CA ALA A 19 2.88 11.33 -3.72
C ALA A 19 2.64 12.50 -2.76
N ILE A 20 3.11 12.39 -1.51
CA ILE A 20 3.00 13.45 -0.49
C ILE A 20 3.82 14.68 -0.91
N GLU A 21 5.09 14.49 -1.30
CA GLU A 21 5.95 15.60 -1.77
C GLU A 21 5.36 16.30 -3.01
N SER A 22 4.70 15.54 -3.90
CA SER A 22 4.01 16.13 -5.05
C SER A 22 2.80 16.95 -4.63
N ALA A 23 2.03 16.50 -3.64
CA ALA A 23 0.93 17.27 -3.08
C ALA A 23 1.42 18.55 -2.40
N GLU A 24 2.41 18.45 -1.54
CA GLU A 24 2.99 19.60 -0.82
C GLU A 24 3.58 20.66 -1.78
N ARG A 25 4.31 20.22 -2.79
CA ARG A 25 4.87 21.12 -3.82
C ARG A 25 3.77 21.87 -4.58
N GLU A 26 2.68 21.21 -4.93
CA GLU A 26 1.57 21.85 -5.62
C GLU A 26 0.80 22.79 -4.69
N LEU A 27 0.55 22.39 -3.44
CA LEU A 27 -0.09 23.22 -2.42
C LEU A 27 0.76 24.43 -2.02
N GLY A 28 2.07 24.36 -2.15
CA GLY A 28 2.95 25.54 -2.03
C GLY A 28 2.74 26.60 -3.12
N ASN A 29 2.09 26.26 -4.23
CA ASN A 29 1.83 27.15 -5.36
C ASN A 29 0.33 27.46 -5.56
N THR A 30 -0.57 26.75 -4.86
CA THR A 30 -2.03 26.92 -4.98
C THR A 30 -2.71 26.67 -3.65
N ASP A 31 -3.77 27.41 -3.36
CA ASP A 31 -4.55 27.23 -2.13
C ASP A 31 -5.42 25.97 -2.13
N THR A 32 -5.55 25.29 -3.27
CA THR A 32 -6.46 24.15 -3.42
C THR A 32 -5.90 23.13 -4.41
N LEU A 33 -5.83 21.86 -3.97
CA LEU A 33 -5.50 20.71 -4.79
C LEU A 33 -6.50 19.59 -4.53
N TYR A 34 -7.04 18.99 -5.58
CA TYR A 34 -7.88 17.80 -5.47
C TYR A 34 -7.03 16.54 -5.54
N CYS A 35 -7.36 15.52 -4.72
CA CYS A 35 -6.72 14.20 -4.73
C CYS A 35 -7.78 13.14 -4.99
N LEU A 36 -7.57 12.27 -5.97
CA LEU A 36 -8.49 11.18 -6.28
C LEU A 36 -8.29 10.02 -5.30
N GLY A 37 -9.17 9.98 -4.28
CA GLY A 37 -9.10 9.07 -3.12
C GLY A 37 -8.05 9.50 -2.10
N ASP A 38 -8.06 8.85 -0.92
CA ASP A 38 -7.11 9.14 0.16
C ASP A 38 -5.68 8.98 -0.33
N ILE A 39 -4.86 10.01 -0.19
CA ILE A 39 -3.46 9.99 -0.65
C ILE A 39 -2.65 8.88 0.02
N VAL A 40 -2.97 8.60 1.29
CA VAL A 40 -2.38 7.53 2.11
C VAL A 40 -3.41 6.99 3.10
N HIS A 41 -3.23 5.73 3.54
CA HIS A 41 -4.10 5.12 4.56
C HIS A 41 -3.68 5.48 6.00
N ASN A 42 -3.55 6.77 6.26
CA ASN A 42 -3.28 7.33 7.58
C ASN A 42 -4.08 8.62 7.72
N SER A 43 -5.04 8.65 8.66
CA SER A 43 -5.98 9.78 8.82
C SER A 43 -5.27 11.06 9.24
N LEU A 44 -4.28 10.98 10.15
CA LEU A 44 -3.55 12.16 10.61
C LEU A 44 -2.76 12.84 9.48
N GLU A 45 -2.17 12.05 8.58
CA GLU A 45 -1.46 12.59 7.42
C GLU A 45 -2.43 13.17 6.38
N VAL A 46 -3.59 12.54 6.19
CA VAL A 46 -4.65 13.10 5.33
C VAL A 46 -5.14 14.43 5.89
N GLU A 47 -5.47 14.49 7.19
CA GLU A 47 -5.90 15.72 7.88
C GLU A 47 -4.83 16.83 7.79
N ARG A 48 -3.54 16.48 7.97
CA ARG A 48 -2.44 17.44 7.80
C ARG A 48 -2.45 18.08 6.41
N LEU A 49 -2.60 17.28 5.37
CA LEU A 49 -2.64 17.78 3.98
C LEU A 49 -3.95 18.51 3.68
N GLU A 50 -5.07 18.10 4.27
CA GLU A 50 -6.36 18.82 4.17
C GLU A 50 -6.26 20.25 4.77
N HIS A 51 -5.59 20.40 5.91
CA HIS A 51 -5.27 21.73 6.46
C HIS A 51 -4.39 22.59 5.56
N MET A 52 -3.61 21.96 4.67
CA MET A 52 -2.82 22.69 3.66
C MET A 52 -3.63 23.00 2.38
N GLY A 53 -4.88 22.53 2.26
CA GLY A 53 -5.75 22.76 1.10
C GLY A 53 -5.93 21.58 0.16
N LEU A 54 -5.56 20.35 0.57
CA LEU A 54 -5.87 19.13 -0.19
C LEU A 54 -7.35 18.79 0.00
N HIS A 55 -8.03 18.44 -1.09
CA HIS A 55 -9.42 17.96 -1.05
C HIS A 55 -9.51 16.57 -1.64
N THR A 56 -9.83 15.59 -0.80
CA THR A 56 -10.09 14.22 -1.26
C THR A 56 -11.42 14.14 -2.00
N ILE A 57 -11.40 13.59 -3.22
CA ILE A 57 -12.58 13.36 -4.06
C ILE A 57 -12.62 11.89 -4.51
N ASP A 58 -13.80 11.44 -4.87
CA ASP A 58 -14.02 10.16 -5.54
C ASP A 58 -14.15 10.32 -7.08
N HIS A 59 -14.41 9.24 -7.79
CA HIS A 59 -14.60 9.26 -9.24
C HIS A 59 -15.85 10.03 -9.66
N GLU A 60 -16.89 10.09 -8.82
CA GLU A 60 -18.08 10.90 -9.07
C GLU A 60 -17.72 12.39 -8.98
N GLY A 61 -16.99 12.79 -7.93
CA GLY A 61 -16.44 14.13 -7.78
C GLY A 61 -15.55 14.52 -8.96
N LEU A 62 -14.64 13.62 -9.38
CA LEU A 62 -13.79 13.84 -10.56
C LEU A 62 -14.64 14.11 -11.83
N SER A 63 -15.74 13.40 -12.01
CA SER A 63 -16.60 13.55 -13.18
C SER A 63 -17.26 14.92 -13.31
N ARG A 64 -17.45 15.60 -12.18
CA ARG A 64 -18.05 16.94 -12.06
C ARG A 64 -17.04 18.08 -12.19
N LEU A 65 -15.75 17.80 -11.93
CA LEU A 65 -14.70 18.82 -12.03
C LEU A 65 -14.43 19.25 -13.48
N ARG A 66 -14.07 20.52 -13.65
CA ARG A 66 -13.63 21.13 -14.91
C ARG A 66 -12.51 22.10 -14.61
N ASP A 67 -11.51 22.18 -15.49
CA ASP A 67 -10.44 23.19 -15.42
C ASP A 67 -9.73 23.24 -14.05
N ARG A 68 -9.46 22.08 -13.45
CA ARG A 68 -8.83 21.95 -12.14
C ARG A 68 -7.58 21.06 -12.20
N LYS A 69 -6.72 21.18 -11.19
CA LYS A 69 -5.63 20.25 -10.96
C LYS A 69 -6.09 19.11 -10.07
N VAL A 70 -5.75 17.88 -10.44
CA VAL A 70 -6.07 16.66 -9.67
C VAL A 70 -4.83 15.80 -9.55
N LEU A 71 -4.45 15.47 -8.33
CA LEU A 71 -3.39 14.52 -8.02
C LEU A 71 -3.93 13.09 -8.07
N LEU A 72 -3.25 12.25 -8.85
CA LEU A 72 -3.45 10.80 -8.80
C LEU A 72 -2.41 10.20 -7.86
N ARG A 73 -2.91 9.49 -6.86
CA ARG A 73 -2.08 8.90 -5.78
C ARG A 73 -1.23 7.72 -6.27
N ALA A 74 -0.34 7.22 -5.39
CA ALA A 74 0.63 6.17 -5.70
C ALA A 74 0.05 4.84 -6.24
N HIS A 75 -1.23 4.58 -6.04
CA HIS A 75 -1.91 3.34 -6.45
C HIS A 75 -2.15 3.21 -7.96
N GLY A 76 -2.09 4.31 -8.70
CA GLY A 76 -2.38 4.34 -10.13
C GLY A 76 -3.87 4.24 -10.45
N GLU A 77 -4.23 4.66 -11.66
CA GLU A 77 -5.61 4.73 -12.13
C GLU A 77 -5.77 3.98 -13.46
N PRO A 78 -7.01 3.56 -13.82
CA PRO A 78 -7.27 2.97 -15.12
C PRO A 78 -7.19 4.03 -16.24
N PRO A 79 -6.98 3.62 -17.51
CA PRO A 79 -6.96 4.55 -18.66
C PRO A 79 -8.21 5.42 -18.79
N SER A 80 -9.37 4.94 -18.34
CA SER A 80 -10.64 5.69 -18.35
C SER A 80 -10.58 6.95 -17.49
N THR A 81 -9.85 6.95 -16.37
CA THR A 81 -9.65 8.13 -15.52
C THR A 81 -8.90 9.23 -16.27
N TYR A 82 -7.83 8.88 -16.98
CA TYR A 82 -7.07 9.84 -17.81
C TYR A 82 -7.91 10.37 -18.97
N ALA A 83 -8.72 9.51 -19.61
CA ALA A 83 -9.63 9.94 -20.68
C ALA A 83 -10.70 10.91 -20.16
N LEU A 84 -11.25 10.67 -18.96
CA LEU A 84 -12.20 11.56 -18.30
C LEU A 84 -11.55 12.91 -17.98
N ALA A 85 -10.37 12.91 -17.39
CA ALA A 85 -9.63 14.12 -17.06
C ALA A 85 -9.36 14.96 -18.29
N LYS A 86 -8.93 14.35 -19.40
CA LYS A 86 -8.71 15.04 -20.69
C LYS A 86 -9.99 15.68 -21.22
N ARG A 87 -11.15 14.99 -21.17
CA ARG A 87 -12.45 15.55 -21.62
C ARG A 87 -12.89 16.75 -20.79
N ASN A 88 -12.56 16.75 -19.51
CA ASN A 88 -12.96 17.77 -18.56
C ASN A 88 -11.93 18.90 -18.38
N ASN A 89 -10.88 18.94 -19.23
CA ASN A 89 -9.76 19.87 -19.14
C ASN A 89 -9.10 19.89 -17.73
N ILE A 90 -9.00 18.71 -17.12
CA ILE A 90 -8.35 18.54 -15.81
C ILE A 90 -6.84 18.32 -16.03
N THR A 91 -6.02 19.11 -15.34
CA THR A 91 -4.57 18.89 -15.29
C THR A 91 -4.25 17.81 -14.28
N ILE A 92 -3.73 16.67 -14.74
CA ILE A 92 -3.32 15.57 -13.86
C ILE A 92 -1.90 15.81 -13.35
N ILE A 93 -1.73 15.68 -12.03
CA ILE A 93 -0.46 15.50 -11.35
C ILE A 93 -0.36 14.01 -11.03
N ASP A 94 0.38 13.27 -11.84
CA ASP A 94 0.46 11.82 -11.71
C ASP A 94 1.58 11.43 -10.75
N ALA A 95 1.19 11.10 -9.51
CA ALA A 95 2.08 10.59 -8.48
C ALA A 95 2.04 9.06 -8.36
N THR A 96 1.60 8.36 -9.40
CA THR A 96 1.59 6.89 -9.42
C THR A 96 3.00 6.34 -9.19
N CYS A 97 3.13 5.43 -8.24
CA CYS A 97 4.39 4.77 -7.94
C CYS A 97 5.01 4.12 -9.20
N PRO A 98 6.30 4.34 -9.49
CA PRO A 98 6.96 3.74 -10.65
C PRO A 98 6.87 2.22 -10.71
N VAL A 99 6.78 1.53 -9.56
CA VAL A 99 6.57 0.07 -9.50
C VAL A 99 5.19 -0.29 -10.05
N VAL A 100 4.16 0.46 -9.65
CA VAL A 100 2.77 0.27 -10.14
C VAL A 100 2.68 0.61 -11.63
N LEU A 101 3.28 1.71 -12.09
CA LEU A 101 3.31 2.07 -13.52
C LEU A 101 3.95 0.98 -14.38
N ARG A 102 5.06 0.40 -13.93
CA ARG A 102 5.70 -0.73 -14.63
C ARG A 102 4.79 -1.95 -14.69
N LEU A 103 4.08 -2.24 -13.60
CA LEU A 103 3.13 -3.34 -13.54
C LEU A 103 1.95 -3.09 -14.50
N GLN A 104 1.35 -1.90 -14.50
CA GLN A 104 0.29 -1.53 -15.41
C GLN A 104 0.71 -1.71 -16.88
N ARG A 105 1.89 -1.20 -17.25
CA ARG A 105 2.44 -1.36 -18.61
C ARG A 105 2.66 -2.82 -18.97
N LYS A 106 3.15 -3.63 -18.04
CA LYS A 106 3.38 -5.06 -18.26
C LYS A 106 2.06 -5.82 -18.48
N ILE A 107 1.05 -5.54 -17.67
CA ILE A 107 -0.30 -6.12 -17.82
C ILE A 107 -0.92 -5.69 -19.14
N HIS A 108 -0.86 -4.39 -19.46
CA HIS A 108 -1.40 -3.87 -20.73
C HIS A 108 -0.73 -4.54 -21.94
N LYS A 109 0.61 -4.63 -21.94
CA LYS A 109 1.35 -5.32 -23.00
C LYS A 109 0.92 -6.79 -23.14
N CYS A 110 0.87 -7.52 -22.01
CA CYS A 110 0.42 -8.92 -21.99
C CYS A 110 -1.01 -9.04 -22.56
N TYR A 111 -1.92 -8.15 -22.17
CA TYR A 111 -3.28 -8.12 -22.70
C TYR A 111 -3.30 -7.94 -24.22
N GLN A 112 -2.55 -6.98 -24.75
CA GLN A 112 -2.50 -6.73 -26.20
C GLN A 112 -1.95 -7.95 -26.98
N GLU A 113 -0.96 -8.65 -26.42
CA GLU A 113 -0.33 -9.81 -27.03
C GLU A 113 -1.19 -11.07 -26.97
N THR A 114 -2.03 -11.20 -25.94
CA THR A 114 -2.71 -12.47 -25.64
C THR A 114 -4.23 -12.44 -25.84
N ARG A 115 -4.85 -11.28 -26.00
CA ARG A 115 -6.31 -11.18 -26.13
C ARG A 115 -6.89 -11.97 -27.33
N ALA A 116 -6.14 -12.10 -28.43
CA ALA A 116 -6.54 -12.87 -29.59
C ALA A 116 -6.49 -14.40 -29.33
N ASN A 117 -5.65 -14.86 -28.39
CA ASN A 117 -5.45 -16.26 -28.06
C ASN A 117 -6.35 -16.74 -26.91
N ASN A 118 -7.33 -15.92 -26.50
CA ASN A 118 -8.26 -16.25 -25.42
C ASN A 118 -7.59 -16.58 -24.08
N THR A 119 -6.40 -16.04 -23.81
CA THR A 119 -5.66 -16.20 -22.56
C THR A 119 -6.37 -15.49 -21.41
N GLN A 120 -6.53 -16.15 -20.27
CA GLN A 120 -7.07 -15.57 -19.07
C GLN A 120 -6.00 -14.73 -18.37
N LEU A 121 -6.21 -13.41 -18.25
CA LEU A 121 -5.39 -12.56 -17.40
C LEU A 121 -5.94 -12.59 -15.97
N VAL A 122 -5.11 -12.98 -15.04
CA VAL A 122 -5.48 -13.15 -13.63
C VAL A 122 -4.65 -12.22 -12.76
N ILE A 123 -5.31 -11.53 -11.83
CA ILE A 123 -4.67 -10.62 -10.87
C ILE A 123 -4.93 -11.15 -9.47
N TYR A 124 -3.86 -11.61 -8.78
CA TYR A 124 -3.92 -11.92 -7.37
C TYR A 124 -3.89 -10.61 -6.56
N GLY A 125 -5.04 -10.18 -6.04
CA GLY A 125 -5.18 -8.89 -5.38
C GLY A 125 -6.48 -8.76 -4.61
N LYS A 126 -6.64 -7.70 -3.84
CA LYS A 126 -7.86 -7.41 -3.09
C LYS A 126 -8.88 -6.74 -4.01
N LYS A 127 -10.06 -7.34 -4.15
CA LYS A 127 -11.18 -6.79 -4.94
C LYS A 127 -11.55 -5.39 -4.43
N GLY A 128 -11.75 -4.45 -5.35
CA GLY A 128 -12.11 -3.06 -5.02
C GLY A 128 -10.96 -2.19 -4.51
N HIS A 129 -9.75 -2.73 -4.32
CA HIS A 129 -8.58 -1.92 -4.00
C HIS A 129 -8.19 -1.04 -5.18
N ALA A 130 -7.82 0.22 -4.94
CA ALA A 130 -7.51 1.20 -5.98
C ALA A 130 -6.47 0.70 -6.99
N GLU A 131 -5.34 0.13 -6.51
CA GLU A 131 -4.32 -0.45 -7.37
C GLU A 131 -4.90 -1.54 -8.27
N VAL A 132 -5.71 -2.46 -7.72
CA VAL A 132 -6.31 -3.56 -8.48
C VAL A 132 -7.28 -3.04 -9.53
N ASN A 133 -8.08 -2.02 -9.21
CA ASN A 133 -8.95 -1.35 -10.18
C ASN A 133 -8.14 -0.75 -11.34
N GLY A 134 -7.02 -0.09 -11.02
CA GLY A 134 -6.08 0.43 -12.02
C GLY A 134 -5.47 -0.67 -12.91
N LEU A 135 -5.14 -1.84 -12.33
CA LEU A 135 -4.60 -3.00 -13.07
C LEU A 135 -5.66 -3.63 -13.97
N VAL A 136 -6.88 -3.86 -13.47
CA VAL A 136 -8.02 -4.41 -14.24
C VAL A 136 -8.36 -3.49 -15.41
N GLY A 137 -8.28 -2.17 -15.22
CA GLY A 137 -8.48 -1.19 -16.28
C GLY A 137 -7.51 -1.30 -17.44
N GLN A 138 -6.29 -1.86 -17.22
CA GLN A 138 -5.31 -2.09 -18.28
C GLN A 138 -5.72 -3.21 -19.25
N THR A 139 -6.75 -3.98 -18.93
CA THR A 139 -7.28 -5.10 -19.69
C THR A 139 -8.72 -4.88 -20.15
N GLU A 140 -9.16 -3.62 -20.26
CA GLU A 140 -10.55 -3.26 -20.61
C GLU A 140 -11.59 -3.94 -19.69
N GLY A 141 -11.20 -4.21 -18.43
CA GLY A 141 -12.07 -4.83 -17.43
C GLY A 141 -12.16 -6.36 -17.51
N THR A 142 -11.41 -7.02 -18.40
CA THR A 142 -11.53 -8.48 -18.64
C THR A 142 -10.70 -9.33 -17.68
N ALA A 143 -9.73 -8.75 -16.96
CA ALA A 143 -8.90 -9.50 -16.00
C ALA A 143 -9.73 -10.07 -14.85
N ILE A 144 -9.44 -11.30 -14.47
CA ILE A 144 -10.08 -12.01 -13.37
C ILE A 144 -9.31 -11.73 -12.09
N VAL A 145 -9.97 -11.09 -11.11
CA VAL A 145 -9.36 -10.84 -9.79
C VAL A 145 -9.62 -12.02 -8.88
N ILE A 146 -8.56 -12.56 -8.30
CA ILE A 146 -8.60 -13.59 -7.26
C ILE A 146 -7.98 -13.01 -5.98
N GLU A 147 -8.60 -13.23 -4.85
CA GLU A 147 -8.15 -12.73 -3.55
C GLU A 147 -7.62 -13.86 -2.66
N LYS A 148 -8.16 -15.05 -2.83
CA LYS A 148 -7.88 -16.27 -2.07
C LYS A 148 -7.94 -17.51 -2.97
N ILE A 149 -7.48 -18.67 -2.47
CA ILE A 149 -7.39 -19.91 -3.24
C ILE A 149 -8.75 -20.38 -3.78
N GLU A 150 -9.82 -20.21 -3.01
CA GLU A 150 -11.18 -20.61 -3.41
C GLU A 150 -11.70 -19.81 -4.62
N ASP A 151 -11.17 -18.62 -4.86
CA ASP A 151 -11.52 -17.83 -6.05
C ASP A 151 -11.01 -18.47 -7.36
N LEU A 152 -10.07 -19.42 -7.30
CA LEU A 152 -9.52 -20.12 -8.44
C LEU A 152 -10.56 -20.99 -9.17
N ASP A 153 -11.66 -21.38 -8.51
CA ASP A 153 -12.76 -22.12 -9.13
C ASP A 153 -13.47 -21.34 -10.25
N ARG A 154 -13.17 -20.05 -10.39
CA ARG A 154 -13.66 -19.19 -11.48
C ARG A 154 -12.82 -19.28 -12.76
N LEU A 155 -11.65 -19.93 -12.68
CA LEU A 155 -10.73 -20.07 -13.81
C LEU A 155 -11.04 -21.32 -14.63
N ASP A 156 -10.79 -21.24 -15.93
CA ASP A 156 -10.81 -22.37 -16.85
C ASP A 156 -9.37 -22.87 -17.07
N PHE A 157 -9.03 -23.97 -16.46
CA PHE A 157 -7.69 -24.55 -16.50
C PHE A 157 -7.35 -25.26 -17.82
N THR A 158 -8.28 -25.30 -18.77
CA THR A 158 -8.05 -25.76 -20.15
C THR A 158 -7.61 -24.64 -21.09
N ARG A 159 -7.54 -23.40 -20.58
CA ARG A 159 -7.12 -22.19 -21.30
C ARG A 159 -5.83 -21.63 -20.71
N ALA A 160 -5.00 -21.03 -21.55
CA ALA A 160 -3.79 -20.35 -21.09
C ALA A 160 -4.09 -19.31 -20.01
N ILE A 161 -3.20 -19.22 -19.02
CA ILE A 161 -3.32 -18.29 -17.90
C ILE A 161 -2.05 -17.43 -17.80
N SER A 162 -2.22 -16.12 -17.62
CA SER A 162 -1.16 -15.18 -17.26
C SER A 162 -1.48 -14.53 -15.93
N LEU A 163 -0.75 -14.90 -14.86
CA LEU A 163 -0.98 -14.45 -13.49
C LEU A 163 -0.03 -13.32 -13.12
N PHE A 164 -0.60 -12.24 -12.57
CA PHE A 164 0.08 -11.11 -11.94
C PHE A 164 -0.33 -10.96 -10.49
N SER A 165 0.46 -10.24 -9.69
CA SER A 165 0.11 -9.92 -8.30
C SER A 165 -0.01 -8.41 -8.09
N GLN A 166 -0.97 -7.99 -7.29
CA GLN A 166 -0.95 -6.67 -6.64
C GLN A 166 0.36 -6.50 -5.87
N THR A 167 0.95 -5.31 -5.93
CA THR A 167 2.30 -5.05 -5.38
C THR A 167 2.41 -5.25 -3.87
N THR A 168 1.30 -5.23 -3.14
CA THR A 168 1.22 -5.31 -1.67
C THR A 168 0.72 -6.66 -1.13
N LYS A 169 0.57 -7.67 -1.97
CA LYS A 169 0.22 -9.04 -1.52
C LYS A 169 1.42 -9.76 -0.90
N SER A 170 1.17 -10.82 -0.12
CA SER A 170 2.24 -11.63 0.46
C SER A 170 2.89 -12.53 -0.58
N LEU A 171 4.21 -12.71 -0.48
CA LEU A 171 4.96 -13.58 -1.38
C LEU A 171 4.55 -15.06 -1.21
N ASP A 172 4.31 -15.49 0.02
CA ASP A 172 3.90 -16.88 0.30
C ASP A 172 2.49 -17.16 -0.23
N GLY A 173 1.56 -16.20 -0.10
CA GLY A 173 0.24 -16.31 -0.71
C GLY A 173 0.30 -16.40 -2.24
N PHE A 174 1.20 -15.63 -2.88
CA PHE A 174 1.41 -15.71 -4.32
C PHE A 174 1.98 -17.07 -4.74
N LYS A 175 2.98 -17.59 -4.00
CA LYS A 175 3.54 -18.93 -4.27
C LYS A 175 2.47 -20.02 -4.12
N ALA A 176 1.60 -19.94 -3.11
CA ALA A 176 0.51 -20.88 -2.92
C ALA A 176 -0.48 -20.86 -4.10
N VAL A 177 -0.87 -19.67 -4.56
CA VAL A 177 -1.71 -19.50 -5.76
C VAL A 177 -1.05 -20.09 -7.01
N VAL A 178 0.25 -19.84 -7.22
CA VAL A 178 1.01 -20.41 -8.36
C VAL A 178 1.03 -21.94 -8.29
N ALA A 179 1.27 -22.52 -7.11
CA ALA A 179 1.31 -23.96 -6.93
C ALA A 179 -0.05 -24.60 -7.25
N GLU A 180 -1.14 -24.01 -6.73
CA GLU A 180 -2.50 -24.52 -6.96
C GLU A 180 -2.93 -24.43 -8.42
N ILE A 181 -2.63 -23.30 -9.10
CA ILE A 181 -2.90 -23.19 -10.55
C ILE A 181 -2.12 -24.26 -11.32
N LYS A 182 -0.81 -24.44 -11.05
CA LYS A 182 0.00 -25.45 -11.71
C LYS A 182 -0.58 -26.88 -11.57
N GLN A 183 -1.12 -27.19 -10.40
CA GLN A 183 -1.72 -28.50 -10.13
C GLN A 183 -3.01 -28.73 -10.92
N ARG A 184 -3.78 -27.66 -11.20
CA ARG A 184 -5.08 -27.74 -11.88
C ARG A 184 -4.99 -27.56 -13.40
N MET A 185 -3.88 -27.02 -13.94
CA MET A 185 -3.72 -26.82 -15.39
C MET A 185 -3.81 -28.13 -16.16
N ALA A 186 -4.55 -28.13 -17.26
CA ALA A 186 -4.57 -29.25 -18.18
C ALA A 186 -3.19 -29.45 -18.84
N GLU A 187 -2.88 -30.69 -19.22
CA GLU A 187 -1.62 -31.02 -19.85
C GLU A 187 -1.41 -30.23 -21.15
N GLY A 188 -0.21 -29.67 -21.33
CA GLY A 188 0.17 -28.89 -22.52
C GLY A 188 -0.40 -27.46 -22.57
N VAL A 189 -1.17 -27.03 -21.58
CA VAL A 189 -1.70 -25.66 -21.52
C VAL A 189 -0.70 -24.70 -20.87
N GLU A 190 -0.49 -23.53 -21.50
CA GLU A 190 0.50 -22.56 -21.08
C GLU A 190 0.07 -21.83 -19.78
N PHE A 191 0.96 -21.80 -18.79
CA PHE A 191 0.81 -21.01 -17.58
C PHE A 191 2.02 -20.10 -17.35
N ASN A 192 1.81 -18.79 -17.51
CA ASN A 192 2.79 -17.77 -17.20
C ASN A 192 2.42 -17.08 -15.88
N TYR A 193 3.40 -16.84 -15.01
CA TYR A 193 3.21 -16.13 -13.78
C TYR A 193 4.35 -15.14 -13.54
N TYR A 194 4.00 -14.00 -13.00
CA TYR A 194 4.90 -12.88 -12.81
C TYR A 194 4.84 -12.42 -11.34
N ASP A 195 5.95 -12.63 -10.61
CA ASP A 195 6.10 -12.07 -9.28
C ASP A 195 6.29 -10.55 -9.41
N THR A 196 5.18 -9.83 -9.22
CA THR A 196 5.11 -8.37 -9.31
C THR A 196 4.95 -7.71 -7.94
N ILE A 197 5.17 -8.46 -6.85
CA ILE A 197 5.15 -7.95 -5.49
C ILE A 197 6.32 -6.98 -5.29
N CYS A 198 6.03 -5.83 -4.68
CA CYS A 198 7.05 -4.82 -4.38
C CYS A 198 8.07 -5.36 -3.35
N ARG A 199 9.36 -5.27 -3.66
CA ARG A 199 10.43 -5.78 -2.76
C ARG A 199 10.50 -5.02 -1.45
N GLN A 200 10.17 -3.73 -1.42
CA GLN A 200 10.06 -3.00 -0.16
C GLN A 200 8.96 -3.57 0.74
N VAL A 201 7.84 -4.00 0.17
CA VAL A 201 6.76 -4.65 0.93
C VAL A 201 7.17 -6.06 1.34
N ALA A 202 7.73 -6.86 0.42
CA ALA A 202 8.14 -8.25 0.69
C ALA A 202 9.21 -8.34 1.80
N ASN A 203 10.18 -7.42 1.81
CA ASN A 203 11.26 -7.40 2.79
C ASN A 203 10.82 -6.81 4.14
N ARG A 204 9.71 -6.09 4.17
CA ARG A 204 9.23 -5.41 5.38
C ARG A 204 8.99 -6.39 6.52
N LEU A 205 8.35 -7.50 6.23
CA LEU A 205 7.95 -8.47 7.23
C LEU A 205 9.15 -9.10 7.97
N PRO A 206 10.18 -9.64 7.29
CA PRO A 206 11.36 -10.16 7.98
C PRO A 206 12.11 -9.08 8.77
N ASN A 207 12.23 -7.85 8.23
CA ASN A 207 12.94 -6.77 8.89
C ASN A 207 12.24 -6.33 10.18
N ILE A 208 10.91 -6.17 10.15
CA ILE A 208 10.16 -5.75 11.34
C ILE A 208 10.16 -6.82 12.45
N LYS A 209 10.16 -8.12 12.09
CA LYS A 209 10.30 -9.21 13.04
C LYS A 209 11.67 -9.19 13.73
N ALA A 210 12.74 -9.02 12.95
CA ALA A 210 14.10 -8.92 13.49
C ALA A 210 14.23 -7.71 14.42
N PHE A 211 13.71 -6.55 14.02
CA PHE A 211 13.67 -5.35 14.82
C PHE A 211 12.91 -5.57 16.13
N ALA A 212 11.70 -6.10 16.08
CA ALA A 212 10.88 -6.34 17.27
C ALA A 212 11.56 -7.30 18.26
N SER A 213 12.19 -8.37 17.76
CA SER A 213 12.88 -9.35 18.61
C SER A 213 14.12 -8.79 19.30
N SER A 214 14.66 -7.66 18.85
CA SER A 214 15.87 -7.04 19.44
C SER A 214 15.58 -6.01 20.53
N HIS A 215 14.29 -5.77 20.87
CA HIS A 215 13.87 -4.77 21.86
C HIS A 215 13.08 -5.41 23.01
N ASP A 216 13.09 -4.78 24.17
CA ASP A 216 12.30 -5.24 25.33
C ASP A 216 10.83 -4.84 25.20
N TRP A 217 10.59 -3.69 24.53
CA TRP A 217 9.27 -3.10 24.29
C TRP A 217 9.20 -2.49 22.90
N VAL A 218 8.05 -2.61 22.23
CA VAL A 218 7.87 -2.06 20.88
C VAL A 218 6.58 -1.25 20.78
N TYR A 219 6.67 -0.04 20.28
CA TYR A 219 5.55 0.73 19.77
C TYR A 219 5.43 0.53 18.26
N PHE A 220 4.36 -0.12 17.84
CA PHE A 220 4.04 -0.27 16.43
C PHE A 220 3.06 0.81 16.00
N VAL A 221 3.51 1.73 15.15
CA VAL A 221 2.74 2.92 14.76
C VAL A 221 2.07 2.71 13.42
N ALA A 222 0.73 2.81 13.38
CA ALA A 222 -0.03 2.73 12.13
C ALA A 222 -1.45 3.29 12.26
N GLY A 223 -2.02 3.75 11.15
CA GLY A 223 -3.43 4.14 11.10
C GLY A 223 -4.36 2.94 11.34
N ARG A 224 -5.43 3.13 12.13
CA ARG A 224 -6.42 2.08 12.48
C ARG A 224 -7.10 1.43 11.25
N LYS A 225 -7.20 2.16 10.13
CA LYS A 225 -7.79 1.66 8.88
C LYS A 225 -6.79 0.93 7.98
N SER A 226 -5.49 0.93 8.31
CA SER A 226 -4.44 0.31 7.50
C SER A 226 -4.48 -1.21 7.62
N SER A 227 -4.91 -1.91 6.56
CA SER A 227 -4.89 -3.39 6.52
C SER A 227 -3.46 -3.94 6.59
N ASN A 228 -2.52 -3.29 5.90
CA ASN A 228 -1.09 -3.66 5.96
C ASN A 228 -0.52 -3.41 7.37
N GLY A 229 -0.91 -2.29 8.01
CA GLY A 229 -0.50 -2.00 9.38
C GLY A 229 -0.95 -3.07 10.37
N LYS A 230 -2.21 -3.51 10.29
CA LYS A 230 -2.73 -4.59 11.16
C LYS A 230 -1.97 -5.91 10.97
N MET A 231 -1.73 -6.30 9.72
CA MET A 231 -0.99 -7.52 9.41
C MET A 231 0.44 -7.47 9.94
N LEU A 232 1.16 -6.37 9.71
CA LEU A 232 2.53 -6.19 10.21
C LEU A 232 2.58 -6.13 11.74
N PHE A 233 1.61 -5.49 12.38
CA PHE A 233 1.49 -5.46 13.84
C PHE A 233 1.37 -6.87 14.44
N GLU A 234 0.48 -7.71 13.91
CA GLU A 234 0.33 -9.08 14.39
C GLU A 234 1.63 -9.89 14.26
N GLU A 235 2.36 -9.71 13.18
CA GLU A 235 3.64 -10.38 12.99
C GLU A 235 4.75 -9.81 13.91
N CYS A 236 4.72 -8.51 14.16
CA CYS A 236 5.60 -7.86 15.14
C CYS A 236 5.30 -8.39 16.55
N ARG A 237 4.02 -8.49 16.93
CA ARG A 237 3.58 -9.00 18.24
C ARG A 237 3.90 -10.49 18.45
N LYS A 238 3.89 -11.30 17.38
CA LYS A 238 4.36 -12.69 17.45
C LYS A 238 5.86 -12.78 17.76
N ALA A 239 6.65 -11.84 17.22
CA ALA A 239 8.10 -11.78 17.45
C ALA A 239 8.45 -11.18 18.81
N ASN A 240 7.65 -10.21 19.28
CA ASN A 240 7.79 -9.60 20.61
C ASN A 240 6.39 -9.36 21.22
N PRO A 241 5.96 -10.15 22.21
CA PRO A 241 4.64 -10.00 22.87
C PRO A 241 4.43 -8.61 23.52
N ASN A 242 5.50 -7.91 23.89
CA ASN A 242 5.46 -6.55 24.46
C ASN A 242 5.33 -5.49 23.35
N THR A 243 4.56 -5.76 22.30
CA THR A 243 4.30 -4.82 21.21
C THR A 243 2.93 -4.18 21.39
N LEU A 244 2.89 -2.85 21.45
CA LEU A 244 1.66 -2.05 21.48
C LEU A 244 1.38 -1.40 20.12
N PHE A 245 0.12 -1.47 19.68
CA PHE A 245 -0.35 -0.73 18.52
C PHE A 245 -0.69 0.70 18.91
N ILE A 246 -0.08 1.67 18.26
CA ILE A 246 -0.28 3.10 18.48
C ILE A 246 -0.77 3.76 17.19
N SER A 247 -1.88 4.45 17.24
CA SER A 247 -2.36 5.28 16.13
C SER A 247 -2.15 6.78 16.38
N GLU A 248 -2.09 7.19 17.65
CA GLU A 248 -1.92 8.57 18.07
C GLU A 248 -1.00 8.62 19.31
N VAL A 249 -0.22 9.69 19.44
CA VAL A 249 0.72 9.87 20.57
C VAL A 249 -0.01 9.93 21.92
N SER A 250 -1.23 10.45 21.95
CA SER A 250 -2.12 10.53 23.13
C SER A 250 -2.45 9.16 23.74
N GLU A 251 -2.27 8.06 23.01
CA GLU A 251 -2.48 6.70 23.51
C GLU A 251 -1.36 6.25 24.48
N ILE A 252 -0.23 6.97 24.53
CA ILE A 252 0.88 6.69 25.44
C ILE A 252 0.70 7.53 26.72
N THR A 253 0.03 6.95 27.69
CA THR A 253 -0.36 7.65 28.93
C THR A 253 0.46 7.27 30.15
N GLU A 254 1.10 6.09 30.15
CA GLU A 254 1.78 5.53 31.30
C GLU A 254 3.28 5.30 31.00
N PRO A 255 4.14 5.37 32.03
CA PRO A 255 5.52 4.96 31.90
C PRO A 255 5.61 3.45 31.60
N LEU A 256 6.75 3.05 31.05
CA LEU A 256 7.04 1.65 30.73
C LEU A 256 7.18 0.79 32.02
N PRO A 257 6.90 -0.52 31.91
CA PRO A 257 7.15 -1.45 33.00
C PRO A 257 8.61 -1.41 33.48
N GLU A 258 8.81 -1.68 34.80
CA GLU A 258 10.13 -1.75 35.37
C GLU A 258 10.98 -2.83 34.67
N GLY A 259 12.23 -2.52 34.41
CA GLY A 259 13.16 -3.43 33.73
C GLY A 259 13.27 -3.25 32.21
N VAL A 260 12.40 -2.50 31.59
CA VAL A 260 12.50 -2.14 30.14
C VAL A 260 13.69 -1.19 29.95
N ARG A 261 14.60 -1.53 29.05
CA ARG A 261 15.79 -0.71 28.71
C ARG A 261 15.82 -0.31 27.25
N ARG A 262 15.45 -1.21 26.34
CA ARG A 262 15.48 -0.97 24.89
C ARG A 262 14.05 -0.92 24.34
N VAL A 263 13.67 0.23 23.82
CA VAL A 263 12.36 0.50 23.24
C VAL A 263 12.49 0.68 21.75
N GLY A 264 11.79 -0.13 20.98
CA GLY A 264 11.69 0.01 19.53
C GLY A 264 10.44 0.80 19.13
N VAL A 265 10.57 1.70 18.15
CA VAL A 265 9.45 2.34 17.46
C VAL A 265 9.52 1.95 16.00
N CYS A 266 8.47 1.29 15.51
CA CYS A 266 8.37 0.87 14.12
C CYS A 266 6.96 1.13 13.58
N GLY A 267 6.74 0.95 12.28
CA GLY A 267 5.44 1.24 11.70
C GLY A 267 5.24 0.67 10.31
N ALA A 268 4.02 0.84 9.79
CA ALA A 268 3.64 0.40 8.45
C ALA A 268 4.20 1.31 7.34
N THR A 269 4.08 0.86 6.09
CA THR A 269 4.45 1.66 4.90
C THR A 269 3.56 2.89 4.65
N SER A 270 2.53 3.07 5.47
CA SER A 270 1.63 4.24 5.48
C SER A 270 1.79 5.09 6.75
N THR A 271 2.85 4.88 7.53
CA THR A 271 3.12 5.64 8.76
C THR A 271 4.06 6.78 8.49
N PRO A 272 3.69 8.04 8.81
CA PRO A 272 4.59 9.17 8.65
C PRO A 272 5.75 9.11 9.66
N LYS A 273 6.92 9.56 9.24
CA LYS A 273 8.12 9.53 10.09
C LYS A 273 7.95 10.43 11.33
N TRP A 274 7.35 11.61 11.14
CA TRP A 274 7.11 12.56 12.23
C TRP A 274 6.29 11.94 13.37
N LEU A 275 5.29 11.09 13.06
CA LEU A 275 4.48 10.43 14.08
C LEU A 275 5.30 9.39 14.88
N MET A 276 6.21 8.67 14.24
CA MET A 276 7.13 7.77 14.94
C MET A 276 8.11 8.54 15.82
N GLU A 277 8.58 9.70 15.36
CA GLU A 277 9.46 10.60 16.14
C GLU A 277 8.72 11.15 17.37
N GLU A 278 7.46 11.56 17.24
CA GLU A 278 6.63 11.99 18.37
C GLU A 278 6.38 10.86 19.38
N VAL A 279 6.08 9.64 18.92
CA VAL A 279 5.94 8.46 19.78
C VAL A 279 7.25 8.18 20.54
N ALA A 280 8.39 8.25 19.86
CA ALA A 280 9.69 8.09 20.50
C ALA A 280 9.99 9.20 21.52
N GLY A 281 9.66 10.44 21.23
CA GLY A 281 9.76 11.58 22.13
C GLY A 281 8.90 11.39 23.38
N ARG A 282 7.64 11.07 23.20
CA ARG A 282 6.69 10.84 24.29
C ARG A 282 7.12 9.70 25.21
N SER A 283 7.63 8.60 24.63
CA SER A 283 8.17 7.48 25.40
C SER A 283 9.34 7.91 26.28
N LYS A 284 10.26 8.74 25.75
CA LYS A 284 11.39 9.28 26.53
C LYS A 284 10.93 10.19 27.67
N GLU A 285 9.98 11.10 27.40
CA GLU A 285 9.44 12.04 28.39
C GLU A 285 8.85 11.31 29.60
N LEU A 286 7.98 10.31 29.35
CA LEU A 286 7.32 9.56 30.44
C LEU A 286 8.28 8.69 31.27
N ASN A 287 9.45 8.36 30.73
CA ASN A 287 10.44 7.51 31.38
C ASN A 287 11.75 8.27 31.70
N ALA A 288 11.76 9.59 31.55
CA ALA A 288 12.82 10.41 32.10
C ALA A 288 12.67 10.39 33.62
N SER A 289 13.60 9.74 34.32
CA SER A 289 13.69 9.84 35.79
C SER A 289 13.87 11.30 36.16
N GLU A 290 13.08 11.79 37.12
CA GLU A 290 13.34 13.06 37.81
C GLU A 290 14.75 13.06 38.47
#